data_7fec58c19386800613bf652535b21462
#
_entry.id   7fec58c19386800613bf652535b21462
#
_cell.length_a   1.000
_cell.length_b   1.000
_cell.length_c   1.000
_cell.angle_alpha   90.00
_cell.angle_beta   90.00
_cell.angle_gamma   90.00
#
_symmetry.space_group_name_H-M   'P 1'
#
loop_
_entity.id
_entity.type
_entity.pdbx_description
1 polymer ?
#
loop_
_entity_poly.entity_id
_entity_poly.type
_entity_poly.pdbx_seq_one_letter_code
_entity_poly.pdbx_strand_id
1 'polypeptide(L)'
;MRKVSSNSETVAASQTKNTKSWGILYTDQIILGIDPGTRITGYGVILLTGGKIEVIDFGCIRPPIQEETAKRYLSLFNGMEQLLIKHSPHAVAVETQFVYKNVQSALKLGMARAAILIASSRRDIP
;
A
#
# COMPACT_ATOMS: atom_id res chain seq x y z
N MET A 1 -14.94 2.64 -15.91
CA MET A 1 -13.93 3.06 -14.93
C MET A 1 -14.61 3.70 -13.73
N ARG A 2 -14.58 3.07 -12.59
CA ARG A 2 -15.24 3.62 -11.39
C ARG A 2 -14.53 4.87 -10.91
N LYS A 3 -15.28 5.91 -10.64
CA LYS A 3 -14.74 7.15 -10.06
C LYS A 3 -14.29 6.87 -8.63
N VAL A 4 -13.00 6.90 -8.40
CA VAL A 4 -12.40 6.71 -7.08
C VAL A 4 -12.90 7.76 -6.06
N SER A 5 -13.31 8.93 -6.54
CA SER A 5 -13.85 10.00 -5.71
C SER A 5 -15.14 9.64 -4.97
N SER A 6 -16.01 8.80 -5.58
CA SER A 6 -17.27 8.42 -4.93
C SER A 6 -17.07 7.48 -3.74
N ASN A 7 -16.02 6.65 -3.78
CA ASN A 7 -15.73 5.73 -2.69
C ASN A 7 -15.12 6.42 -1.47
N SER A 8 -14.29 7.45 -1.68
CA SER A 8 -13.71 8.21 -0.58
C SER A 8 -14.75 9.05 0.16
N GLU A 9 -15.71 9.62 -0.56
CA GLU A 9 -16.83 10.37 0.05
C GLU A 9 -17.75 9.43 0.85
N THR A 10 -18.02 8.23 0.35
CA THR A 10 -18.84 7.24 1.05
C THR A 10 -18.17 6.77 2.33
N VAL A 11 -16.86 6.56 2.31
CA VAL A 11 -16.08 6.20 3.50
C VAL A 11 -16.08 7.33 4.53
N ALA A 12 -15.88 8.57 4.10
CA ALA A 12 -15.92 9.74 4.98
C ALA A 12 -17.29 9.94 5.62
N ALA A 13 -18.38 9.73 4.90
CA ALA A 13 -19.74 9.84 5.41
C ALA A 13 -20.07 8.79 6.47
N SER A 14 -19.49 7.58 6.39
CA SER A 14 -19.72 6.51 7.35
C SER A 14 -18.98 6.73 8.67
N GLN A 15 -17.91 7.53 8.69
CA GLN A 15 -17.15 7.86 9.89
C GLN A 15 -18.01 8.58 10.96
N THR A 16 -19.03 9.30 10.56
CA THR A 16 -19.89 10.06 11.48
C THR A 16 -20.93 9.21 12.21
N LYS A 17 -21.12 7.96 11.81
CA LYS A 17 -22.20 7.10 12.32
C LYS A 17 -21.76 6.05 13.34
N ASN A 18 -20.48 5.91 13.62
CA ASN A 18 -19.96 4.78 14.37
C ASN A 18 -19.41 5.15 15.74
N THR A 19 -20.25 5.62 16.62
CA THR A 19 -19.94 5.71 18.04
C THR A 19 -20.40 4.45 18.74
N LYS A 20 -19.47 3.76 19.39
CA LYS A 20 -19.78 2.60 20.23
C LYS A 20 -19.88 3.01 21.70
N SER A 21 -20.62 2.22 22.48
CA SER A 21 -20.93 2.44 23.89
C SER A 21 -19.72 2.60 24.82
N TRP A 22 -18.53 2.25 24.38
CA TRP A 22 -17.28 2.36 25.13
C TRP A 22 -16.46 3.62 24.81
N GLY A 23 -17.00 4.57 24.05
CA GLY A 23 -16.28 5.76 23.63
C GLY A 23 -15.20 5.52 22.56
N ILE A 24 -15.13 4.31 22.01
CA ILE A 24 -14.21 3.98 20.92
C ILE A 24 -14.85 4.38 19.60
N LEU A 25 -14.22 5.29 18.88
CA LEU A 25 -14.60 5.64 17.52
C LEU A 25 -13.98 4.62 16.56
N TYR A 26 -14.81 3.81 15.94
CA TYR A 26 -14.41 2.98 14.81
C TYR A 26 -14.57 3.80 13.53
N THR A 27 -13.47 4.29 12.99
CA THR A 27 -13.47 4.94 11.70
C THR A 27 -13.14 3.92 10.62
N ASP A 28 -13.80 4.02 9.47
CA ASP A 28 -13.46 3.22 8.32
C ASP A 28 -12.05 3.55 7.84
N GLN A 29 -11.26 2.55 7.52
CA GLN A 29 -9.88 2.73 7.10
C GLN A 29 -9.58 1.93 5.85
N ILE A 30 -8.92 2.58 4.90
CA ILE A 30 -8.32 1.92 3.74
C ILE A 30 -6.86 1.66 4.07
N ILE A 31 -6.44 0.41 3.98
CA ILE A 31 -5.07 -0.02 4.23
C ILE A 31 -4.51 -0.63 2.94
N LEU A 32 -3.34 -0.16 2.55
CA LEU A 32 -2.56 -0.72 1.44
C LEU A 32 -1.47 -1.61 2.02
N GLY A 33 -1.58 -2.92 1.81
CA GLY A 33 -0.56 -3.89 2.18
C GLY A 33 0.39 -4.14 1.02
N ILE A 34 1.68 -4.20 1.31
CA ILE A 34 2.74 -4.40 0.30
C ILE A 34 3.64 -5.56 0.72
N ASP A 35 3.85 -6.48 -0.21
CA ASP A 35 4.84 -7.55 -0.13
C ASP A 35 5.98 -7.24 -1.11
N PRO A 36 7.09 -6.65 -0.64
CA PRO A 36 8.19 -6.27 -1.50
C PRO A 36 8.91 -7.47 -2.07
N GLY A 37 9.21 -7.44 -3.36
CA GLY A 37 10.01 -8.45 -4.03
C GLY A 37 11.07 -7.83 -4.92
N THR A 38 12.09 -8.62 -5.25
CA THR A 38 13.19 -8.16 -6.12
C THR A 38 12.77 -8.05 -7.59
N ARG A 39 11.76 -8.78 -8.00
CA ARG A 39 11.22 -8.78 -9.37
C ARG A 39 9.77 -8.34 -9.43
N ILE A 40 8.99 -8.76 -8.46
CA ILE A 40 7.57 -8.51 -8.39
C ILE A 40 7.26 -8.05 -6.98
N THR A 41 6.53 -6.97 -6.86
CA THR A 41 5.99 -6.49 -5.58
C THR A 41 4.48 -6.71 -5.58
N GLY A 42 3.99 -7.53 -4.65
CA GLY A 42 2.57 -7.78 -4.46
C GLY A 42 1.91 -6.67 -3.66
N TYR A 43 0.65 -6.40 -3.92
CA TYR A 43 -0.14 -5.48 -3.11
C TYR A 43 -1.57 -5.97 -2.90
N GLY A 44 -2.15 -5.54 -1.81
CA GLY A 44 -3.57 -5.69 -1.51
C GLY A 44 -4.11 -4.44 -0.86
N VAL A 45 -5.32 -4.07 -1.19
CA VAL A 45 -6.03 -2.93 -0.61
C VAL A 45 -7.28 -3.43 0.08
N ILE A 46 -7.42 -3.11 1.35
CA ILE A 46 -8.58 -3.51 2.15
C ILE A 46 -9.27 -2.29 2.75
N LEU A 47 -10.57 -2.42 2.93
CA LEU A 47 -11.39 -1.51 3.71
C LEU A 47 -11.74 -2.19 5.04
N LEU A 48 -11.42 -1.53 6.14
CA LEU A 48 -11.86 -1.92 7.48
C LEU A 48 -13.09 -1.09 7.84
N THR A 49 -14.20 -1.77 8.07
CA THR A 49 -15.47 -1.11 8.43
C THR A 49 -16.13 -1.87 9.58
N GLY A 50 -16.23 -1.25 10.75
CA GLY A 50 -16.95 -1.84 11.88
C GLY A 50 -16.50 -3.24 12.27
N GLY A 51 -15.21 -3.53 12.18
CA GLY A 51 -14.61 -4.84 12.45
C GLY A 51 -14.70 -5.83 11.29
N LYS A 52 -15.23 -5.43 10.15
CA LYS A 52 -15.26 -6.23 8.91
C LYS A 52 -14.14 -5.81 7.98
N ILE A 53 -13.64 -6.78 7.21
CA ILE A 53 -12.60 -6.57 6.20
C ILE A 53 -13.20 -6.82 4.84
N GLU A 54 -13.07 -5.86 3.94
CA GLU A 54 -13.45 -5.98 2.55
C GLU A 54 -12.22 -5.78 1.66
N VAL A 55 -12.00 -6.67 0.70
CA VAL A 55 -10.93 -6.51 -0.29
C VAL A 55 -11.41 -5.57 -1.38
N ILE A 56 -10.71 -4.44 -1.55
CA ILE A 56 -11.02 -3.45 -2.58
C ILE A 56 -10.27 -3.73 -3.88
N ASP A 57 -8.99 -4.08 -3.76
CA ASP A 57 -8.09 -4.28 -4.90
C ASP A 57 -6.92 -5.17 -4.51
N PHE A 58 -6.31 -5.81 -5.47
CA PHE A 58 -5.07 -6.54 -5.29
C PHE A 58 -4.36 -6.73 -6.64
N GLY A 59 -3.07 -6.95 -6.60
CA GLY A 59 -2.29 -7.16 -7.81
C GLY A 59 -0.79 -7.12 -7.56
N CYS A 60 -0.06 -6.82 -8.59
CA CYS A 60 1.40 -6.77 -8.56
C CYS A 60 1.93 -5.55 -9.32
N ILE A 61 3.03 -5.02 -8.83
CA ILE A 61 3.89 -4.09 -9.57
C ILE A 61 5.04 -4.92 -10.14
N ARG A 62 5.22 -4.86 -11.45
CA ARG A 62 6.21 -5.66 -12.20
C ARG A 62 7.14 -4.74 -12.98
N PRO A 63 8.23 -4.25 -12.38
CA PRO A 63 9.21 -3.48 -13.14
C PRO A 63 9.82 -4.32 -14.28
N PRO A 64 10.09 -3.73 -15.45
CA PRO A 64 10.70 -4.46 -16.56
C PRO A 64 12.04 -5.08 -16.18
N ILE A 65 12.24 -6.36 -16.48
CA ILE A 65 13.45 -7.10 -16.09
C ILE A 65 14.69 -6.60 -16.84
N GLN A 66 14.52 -6.15 -18.08
CA GLN A 66 15.60 -5.65 -18.94
C GLN A 66 16.11 -4.26 -18.56
N GLU A 67 15.36 -3.55 -17.73
CA GLU A 67 15.76 -2.21 -17.30
C GLU A 67 16.94 -2.24 -16.34
N GLU A 68 17.73 -1.18 -16.34
CA GLU A 68 18.76 -0.95 -15.35
C GLU A 68 18.16 -0.93 -13.94
N THR A 69 18.94 -1.33 -12.96
CA THR A 69 18.52 -1.44 -11.57
C THR A 69 17.84 -0.16 -11.05
N ALA A 70 18.43 1.00 -11.28
CA ALA A 70 17.87 2.27 -10.84
C ALA A 70 16.50 2.55 -11.48
N LYS A 71 16.34 2.27 -12.78
CA LYS A 71 15.07 2.41 -13.47
C LYS A 71 14.00 1.44 -13.00
N ARG A 72 14.41 0.25 -12.61
CA ARG A 72 13.49 -0.73 -12.02
C ARG A 72 12.94 -0.25 -10.68
N TYR A 73 13.78 0.32 -9.83
CA TYR A 73 13.31 0.92 -8.57
C TYR A 73 12.47 2.17 -8.79
N LEU A 74 12.79 2.96 -9.82
CA LEU A 74 11.93 4.08 -10.23
C LEU A 74 10.55 3.59 -10.69
N SER A 75 10.49 2.51 -11.47
CA SER A 75 9.21 1.90 -11.89
C SER A 75 8.40 1.41 -10.69
N LEU A 76 9.06 0.83 -9.69
CA LEU A 76 8.41 0.42 -8.45
C LEU A 76 7.87 1.64 -7.69
N PHE A 77 8.68 2.66 -7.54
CA PHE A 77 8.27 3.92 -6.91
C PHE A 77 7.06 4.54 -7.62
N ASN A 78 7.09 4.62 -8.95
CA ASN A 78 5.98 5.15 -9.75
C ASN A 78 4.72 4.30 -9.62
N GLY A 79 4.86 2.98 -9.58
CA GLY A 79 3.74 2.07 -9.35
C GLY A 79 3.11 2.29 -7.97
N MET A 80 3.93 2.48 -6.93
CA MET A 80 3.44 2.85 -5.61
C MET A 80 2.71 4.19 -5.62
N GLU A 81 3.27 5.21 -6.27
CA GLU A 81 2.62 6.51 -6.40
C GLU A 81 1.23 6.39 -7.02
N GLN A 82 1.08 5.58 -8.06
CA GLN A 82 -0.23 5.33 -8.69
C GLN A 82 -1.23 4.67 -7.74
N LEU A 83 -0.79 3.69 -6.95
CA LEU A 83 -1.65 3.04 -5.95
C LEU A 83 -2.08 4.02 -4.84
N LEU A 84 -1.15 4.84 -4.37
CA LEU A 84 -1.43 5.85 -3.34
C LEU A 84 -2.41 6.91 -3.84
N ILE A 85 -2.29 7.34 -5.10
CA ILE A 85 -3.22 8.27 -5.73
C ILE A 85 -4.60 7.62 -5.91
N LYS A 86 -4.62 6.39 -6.43
CA LYS A 86 -5.88 5.69 -6.76
C LYS A 86 -6.71 5.39 -5.52
N HIS A 87 -6.07 4.94 -4.45
CA HIS A 87 -6.78 4.43 -3.28
C HIS A 87 -6.81 5.37 -2.09
N SER A 88 -5.92 6.37 -2.04
CA SER A 88 -5.79 7.29 -0.91
C SER A 88 -5.84 6.57 0.44
N PRO A 89 -4.95 5.59 0.69
CA PRO A 89 -5.00 4.80 1.91
C PRO A 89 -4.69 5.64 3.13
N HIS A 90 -5.24 5.22 4.26
CA HIS A 90 -4.95 5.83 5.57
C HIS A 90 -3.63 5.34 6.16
N ALA A 91 -3.22 4.15 5.75
CA ALA A 91 -1.94 3.56 6.16
C ALA A 91 -1.41 2.60 5.11
N VAL A 92 -0.09 2.44 5.09
CA VAL A 92 0.62 1.45 4.28
C VAL A 92 1.32 0.47 5.21
N ALA A 93 1.01 -0.81 5.06
CA ALA A 93 1.67 -1.89 5.77
C ALA A 93 2.64 -2.59 4.83
N VAL A 94 3.90 -2.60 5.18
CA VAL A 94 4.96 -3.22 4.37
C VAL A 94 5.48 -4.46 5.09
N GLU A 95 5.42 -5.61 4.43
CA GLU A 95 5.92 -6.85 4.99
C GLU A 95 7.44 -6.76 5.23
N THR A 96 7.86 -7.23 6.39
CA THR A 96 9.28 -7.36 6.72
C THR A 96 9.71 -8.78 6.45
N GLN A 97 10.70 -8.93 5.57
CA GLN A 97 11.25 -10.23 5.21
C GLN A 97 12.67 -10.38 5.74
N PHE A 98 12.99 -11.58 6.21
CA PHE A 98 14.35 -11.94 6.59
C PHE A 98 15.00 -12.76 5.49
N VAL A 99 16.15 -12.32 5.00
CA VAL A 99 16.94 -13.04 4.01
C VAL A 99 18.27 -13.42 4.63
N TYR A 100 18.42 -14.70 5.00
CA TYR A 100 19.58 -15.17 5.74
C TYR A 100 20.75 -15.61 4.87
N LYS A 101 20.50 -16.01 3.62
CA LYS A 101 21.49 -16.78 2.82
C LYS A 101 22.20 -16.00 1.73
N ASN A 102 21.66 -14.86 1.28
CA ASN A 102 22.22 -14.12 0.15
C ASN A 102 22.19 -12.61 0.43
N VAL A 103 23.37 -12.07 0.67
CA VAL A 103 23.52 -10.64 0.99
C VAL A 103 23.05 -9.75 -0.14
N GLN A 104 23.32 -10.10 -1.40
CA GLN A 104 22.88 -9.30 -2.53
C GLN A 104 21.37 -9.28 -2.68
N SER A 105 20.70 -10.40 -2.48
CA SER A 105 19.23 -10.44 -2.47
C SER A 105 18.64 -9.62 -1.35
N ALA A 106 19.26 -9.65 -0.16
CA ALA A 106 18.84 -8.83 0.97
C ALA A 106 18.98 -7.34 0.68
N LEU A 107 20.08 -6.92 0.06
CA LEU A 107 20.30 -5.53 -0.35
C LEU A 107 19.28 -5.08 -1.39
N LYS A 108 19.03 -5.87 -2.42
CA LYS A 108 18.03 -5.58 -3.45
C LYS A 108 16.63 -5.45 -2.86
N LEU A 109 16.27 -6.34 -1.93
CA LEU A 109 14.99 -6.29 -1.25
C LEU A 109 14.87 -5.04 -0.37
N GLY A 110 15.94 -4.67 0.33
CA GLY A 110 16.00 -3.43 1.09
C GLY A 110 15.84 -2.18 0.23
N MET A 111 16.42 -2.16 -0.96
CA MET A 111 16.26 -1.06 -1.91
C MET A 111 14.82 -0.98 -2.44
N ALA A 112 14.20 -2.09 -2.77
CA ALA A 112 12.79 -2.15 -3.16
C ALA A 112 11.89 -1.63 -2.03
N ARG A 113 12.14 -2.06 -0.80
CA ARG A 113 11.42 -1.60 0.37
C ARG A 113 11.60 -0.09 0.59
N ALA A 114 12.79 0.43 0.41
CA ALA A 114 13.07 1.86 0.54
C ALA A 114 12.25 2.68 -0.46
N ALA A 115 12.16 2.24 -1.71
CA ALA A 115 11.34 2.92 -2.73
C ALA A 115 9.87 3.01 -2.30
N ILE A 116 9.33 1.94 -1.72
CA ILE A 116 7.96 1.88 -1.21
C ILE A 116 7.76 2.85 -0.04
N LEU A 117 8.67 2.82 0.93
CA LEU A 117 8.61 3.69 2.11
C LEU A 117 8.72 5.17 1.74
N ILE A 118 9.59 5.50 0.80
CA ILE A 118 9.77 6.88 0.32
C ILE A 118 8.48 7.38 -0.35
N ALA A 119 7.86 6.56 -1.20
CA ALA A 119 6.60 6.93 -1.85
C ALA A 119 5.49 7.24 -0.84
N SER A 120 5.36 6.40 0.19
CA SER A 120 4.37 6.61 1.27
C SER A 120 4.67 7.86 2.08
N SER A 121 5.93 8.02 2.47
CA SER A 121 6.41 9.16 3.27
C SER A 121 6.22 10.49 2.57
N ARG A 122 6.43 10.53 1.27
CA ARG A 122 6.23 11.70 0.42
C ARG A 122 4.81 12.25 0.47
N ARG A 123 3.85 11.41 0.82
CA ARG A 123 2.43 11.73 0.93
C ARG A 123 1.95 11.79 2.38
N ASP A 124 2.86 11.79 3.34
CA ASP A 124 2.56 11.79 4.77
C ASP A 124 1.61 10.63 5.18
N ILE A 125 1.69 9.50 4.50
CA ILE A 125 0.93 8.30 4.82
C ILE A 125 1.81 7.40 5.69
N PRO A 126 1.35 7.11 6.94
CA PRO A 126 2.09 6.22 7.85
C PRO A 126 2.14 4.77 7.39
#